data_efdd30cc080118aad6a1e77869a953bb
#
_entry.id   efdd30cc080118aad6a1e77869a953bb
#
_cell.length_a   1.000
_cell.length_b   1.000
_cell.length_c   1.000
_cell.angle_alpha   90.00
_cell.angle_beta   90.00
_cell.angle_gamma   90.00
#
_symmetry.space_group_name_H-M   'P 1'
#
loop_
_entity.id
_entity.type
_entity.pdbx_description
1 polymer ?
#
loop_
_entity_poly.entity_id
_entity_poly.type
_entity_poly.pdbx_seq_one_letter_code
_entity_poly.pdbx_strand_id
1 'polypeptide(L)'
;MTEYRLVKNLALGLFVSGFLSACSPANEERMLEMHGKTMGTTYSIKVFPGNVNIEQNALQAEIDAELVAVNQSMSTYIPDSEINTFNALEAGVVMPISEDFRRVVAESIRLGKSTQTLDVTMGPLIDLWGFGPDKRPTIRPSQTQLEEMVSRIGVDKLVLTEEGLEKTTNGLRLSFSATAKGYGIDKVAELIEKHNIHNYMIEIGGELRVAGTKADGEPWRIAIEQPDAPMGQRQVHRVLEPGTNGIATSGDYRIFYEMDGEIYTHLIDPVTGMPIKHDLVSVTVLHPSAMTADGLATALTVMGMDKAQAYAEEHHLPVYLMSKTPSGIQTWSSTAFKPYL
;
A
#
# COMPACT_ATOMS: atom_id res chain seq x y z
N MET A 1 53.16 69.06 59.29
CA MET A 1 52.08 69.91 58.89
C MET A 1 51.92 69.68 57.41
N THR A 2 51.10 68.75 57.05
CA THR A 2 51.08 68.13 55.72
C THR A 2 49.66 68.24 55.19
N GLU A 3 49.51 69.01 54.10
CA GLU A 3 48.23 69.14 53.37
C GLU A 3 47.89 67.91 52.62
N TYR A 4 46.62 67.44 52.70
CA TYR A 4 46.07 66.39 51.87
C TYR A 4 45.28 67.05 50.71
N ARG A 5 45.76 66.81 49.49
CA ARG A 5 45.02 67.09 48.24
C ARG A 5 44.04 65.95 47.88
N LEU A 6 42.78 66.31 47.76
CA LEU A 6 41.73 65.43 47.28
C LEU A 6 41.78 65.36 45.74
N VAL A 7 41.99 64.21 45.21
CA VAL A 7 41.86 63.91 43.76
C VAL A 7 40.47 63.30 43.52
N LYS A 8 39.61 63.99 42.79
CA LYS A 8 38.32 63.41 42.30
C LYS A 8 38.57 62.59 41.07
N ASN A 9 38.35 61.28 41.21
CA ASN A 9 38.29 60.39 40.05
C ASN A 9 36.86 60.30 39.53
N LEU A 10 36.69 60.74 38.27
CA LEU A 10 35.47 60.67 37.50
C LEU A 10 35.46 59.24 36.86
N ALA A 11 34.61 58.37 37.36
CA ALA A 11 34.42 57.01 36.73
C ALA A 11 33.37 57.13 35.62
N LEU A 12 33.85 56.97 34.37
CA LEU A 12 33.04 56.90 33.18
C LEU A 12 32.47 55.44 33.06
N GLY A 13 31.21 55.28 33.39
CA GLY A 13 30.53 53.97 33.25
C GLY A 13 30.20 53.70 31.79
N LEU A 14 30.86 52.74 31.17
CA LEU A 14 30.48 52.12 29.91
C LEU A 14 29.31 51.18 30.16
N PHE A 15 28.10 51.55 29.71
CA PHE A 15 26.97 50.61 29.57
C PHE A 15 27.21 49.72 28.35
N VAL A 16 27.68 48.49 28.58
CA VAL A 16 27.66 47.44 27.54
C VAL A 16 26.26 46.85 27.55
N SER A 17 25.42 47.28 26.62
CA SER A 17 24.15 46.62 26.33
C SER A 17 24.44 45.29 25.63
N GLY A 18 24.49 44.20 26.42
CA GLY A 18 24.53 42.86 25.87
C GLY A 18 23.19 42.53 25.17
N PHE A 19 23.20 42.48 23.84
CA PHE A 19 22.16 41.82 23.07
C PHE A 19 22.23 40.31 23.39
N LEU A 20 21.39 39.88 24.34
CA LEU A 20 21.03 38.45 24.44
C LEU A 20 20.21 38.12 23.20
N SER A 21 20.86 37.67 22.15
CA SER A 21 20.21 36.90 21.09
C SER A 21 19.66 35.67 21.76
N ALA A 22 18.36 35.67 22.09
CA ALA A 22 17.62 34.49 22.43
C ALA A 22 17.65 33.64 21.16
N CYS A 23 18.55 32.65 21.09
CA CYS A 23 18.37 31.49 20.24
C CYS A 23 17.06 30.86 20.74
N SER A 24 15.96 31.08 20.04
CA SER A 24 14.80 30.21 20.16
C SER A 24 15.31 28.78 19.93
N PRO A 25 15.01 27.85 20.84
CA PRO A 25 15.33 26.46 20.54
C PRO A 25 14.71 26.16 19.17
N ALA A 26 15.50 25.59 18.26
CA ALA A 26 14.97 25.03 17.03
C ALA A 26 13.76 24.20 17.47
N ASN A 27 12.59 24.54 16.94
CA ASN A 27 11.37 23.80 17.21
C ASN A 27 11.69 22.38 16.74
N GLU A 28 11.99 21.45 17.66
CA GLU A 28 12.09 20.05 17.32
C GLU A 28 10.71 19.74 16.73
N GLU A 29 10.66 19.54 15.40
CA GLU A 29 9.40 19.25 14.72
C GLU A 29 8.81 18.00 15.34
N ARG A 30 7.68 18.19 16.04
CA ARG A 30 6.96 17.15 16.75
C ARG A 30 6.54 16.08 15.75
N MET A 31 7.05 14.86 15.89
CA MET A 31 6.56 13.70 15.17
C MET A 31 5.35 13.10 15.91
N LEU A 32 4.26 12.88 15.20
CA LEU A 32 3.13 12.08 15.66
C LEU A 32 3.30 10.65 15.12
N GLU A 33 3.22 9.66 15.99
CA GLU A 33 3.31 8.25 15.61
C GLU A 33 2.07 7.50 16.09
N MET A 34 1.36 6.88 15.14
CA MET A 34 0.09 6.21 15.37
C MET A 34 0.14 4.77 14.86
N HIS A 35 -0.44 3.86 15.63
CA HIS A 35 -0.46 2.43 15.31
C HIS A 35 -1.84 1.85 15.59
N GLY A 36 -2.23 0.85 14.81
CA GLY A 36 -3.49 0.15 15.01
C GLY A 36 -3.61 -1.11 14.17
N LYS A 37 -4.83 -1.64 14.10
CA LYS A 37 -5.16 -2.84 13.32
C LYS A 37 -6.24 -2.51 12.31
N THR A 38 -6.06 -2.97 11.08
CA THR A 38 -7.03 -2.82 10.00
C THR A 38 -6.82 -3.92 8.95
N MET A 39 -7.84 -4.27 8.17
CA MET A 39 -7.73 -5.18 7.00
C MET A 39 -7.00 -6.49 7.29
N GLY A 40 -7.20 -7.07 8.49
CA GLY A 40 -6.53 -8.30 8.91
C GLY A 40 -5.03 -8.17 9.23
N THR A 41 -4.49 -6.94 9.29
CA THR A 41 -3.09 -6.63 9.55
C THR A 41 -2.95 -5.45 10.52
N THR A 42 -1.79 -4.79 10.54
CA THR A 42 -1.51 -3.59 11.33
C THR A 42 -1.24 -2.40 10.43
N TYR A 43 -1.40 -1.20 10.99
CA TYR A 43 -0.90 0.03 10.37
C TYR A 43 0.10 0.75 11.28
N SER A 44 0.99 1.51 10.66
CA SER A 44 1.95 2.41 11.29
C SER A 44 2.00 3.72 10.50
N ILE A 45 1.75 4.84 11.18
CA ILE A 45 1.68 6.15 10.54
C ILE A 45 2.59 7.12 11.30
N LYS A 46 3.47 7.79 10.56
CA LYS A 46 4.33 8.85 11.07
C LYS A 46 4.01 10.15 10.35
N VAL A 47 3.79 11.21 11.12
CA VAL A 47 3.38 12.51 10.60
C VAL A 47 4.23 13.60 11.23
N PHE A 48 4.72 14.52 10.41
CA PHE A 48 5.35 15.76 10.84
C PHE A 48 4.40 16.92 10.54
N PRO A 49 3.59 17.38 11.51
CA PRO A 49 2.55 18.39 11.27
C PRO A 49 3.09 19.80 11.07
N GLY A 50 4.39 20.06 11.29
CA GLY A 50 4.94 21.39 11.21
C GLY A 50 4.25 22.33 12.18
N ASN A 51 3.70 23.44 11.66
CA ASN A 51 2.97 24.44 12.44
C ASN A 51 1.47 24.11 12.62
N VAL A 52 1.00 22.99 12.12
CA VAL A 52 -0.41 22.58 12.28
C VAL A 52 -0.65 22.11 13.71
N ASN A 53 -1.59 22.76 14.39
CA ASN A 53 -1.99 22.37 15.75
C ASN A 53 -3.04 21.24 15.66
N ILE A 54 -2.59 20.02 15.79
CA ILE A 54 -3.44 18.82 15.80
C ILE A 54 -3.04 17.90 16.95
N GLU A 55 -4.02 17.37 17.64
CA GLU A 55 -3.81 16.38 18.70
C GLU A 55 -3.73 14.98 18.11
N GLN A 56 -2.70 14.20 18.53
CA GLN A 56 -2.43 12.86 18.00
C GLN A 56 -3.65 11.94 18.13
N ASN A 57 -4.30 11.92 19.30
CA ASN A 57 -5.44 11.03 19.55
C ASN A 57 -6.65 11.42 18.69
N ALA A 58 -6.86 12.70 18.40
CA ALA A 58 -7.92 13.17 17.52
C ALA A 58 -7.68 12.71 16.08
N LEU A 59 -6.47 12.94 15.55
CA LEU A 59 -6.10 12.48 14.21
C LEU A 59 -6.18 10.96 14.08
N GLN A 60 -5.72 10.22 15.09
CA GLN A 60 -5.81 8.76 15.10
C GLN A 60 -7.27 8.28 15.08
N ALA A 61 -8.16 8.92 15.83
CA ALA A 61 -9.58 8.57 15.81
C ALA A 61 -10.22 8.81 14.44
N GLU A 62 -9.86 9.88 13.74
CA GLU A 62 -10.31 10.14 12.37
C GLU A 62 -9.77 9.09 11.38
N ILE A 63 -8.49 8.72 11.50
CA ILE A 63 -7.86 7.66 10.69
C ILE A 63 -8.54 6.30 10.92
N ASP A 64 -8.78 5.94 12.18
CA ASP A 64 -9.46 4.68 12.51
C ASP A 64 -10.87 4.64 11.93
N ALA A 65 -11.61 5.74 12.00
CA ALA A 65 -12.95 5.86 11.42
C ALA A 65 -12.92 5.70 9.88
N GLU A 66 -11.96 6.32 9.20
CA GLU A 66 -11.78 6.19 7.74
C GLU A 66 -11.45 4.73 7.36
N LEU A 67 -10.54 4.08 8.09
CA LEU A 67 -10.18 2.68 7.84
C LEU A 67 -11.33 1.71 8.13
N VAL A 68 -12.19 2.01 9.12
CA VAL A 68 -13.42 1.25 9.37
C VAL A 68 -14.38 1.40 8.20
N ALA A 69 -14.56 2.61 7.65
CA ALA A 69 -15.42 2.85 6.49
C ALA A 69 -14.92 2.09 5.25
N VAL A 70 -13.60 2.10 4.98
CA VAL A 70 -13.01 1.31 3.88
C VAL A 70 -13.26 -0.19 4.08
N ASN A 71 -13.10 -0.71 5.30
CA ASN A 71 -13.39 -2.12 5.58
C ASN A 71 -14.88 -2.45 5.37
N GLN A 72 -15.80 -1.60 5.82
CA GLN A 72 -17.24 -1.78 5.65
C GLN A 72 -17.65 -1.77 4.16
N SER A 73 -16.93 -1.02 3.33
CA SER A 73 -17.16 -1.04 1.88
C SER A 73 -16.55 -2.26 1.21
N MET A 74 -15.30 -2.65 1.51
CA MET A 74 -14.48 -3.51 0.64
C MET A 74 -14.12 -4.89 1.20
N SER A 75 -14.44 -5.16 2.47
CA SER A 75 -14.05 -6.42 3.10
C SER A 75 -15.01 -7.56 2.79
N THR A 76 -14.50 -8.64 2.19
CA THR A 76 -15.26 -9.89 2.02
C THR A 76 -15.46 -10.66 3.33
N TYR A 77 -14.80 -10.28 4.42
CA TYR A 77 -14.92 -10.87 5.75
C TYR A 77 -16.04 -10.23 6.61
N ILE A 78 -16.59 -9.10 6.18
CA ILE A 78 -17.72 -8.43 6.85
C ILE A 78 -18.99 -8.79 6.11
N PRO A 79 -19.93 -9.54 6.73
CA PRO A 79 -21.09 -10.10 6.02
C PRO A 79 -21.98 -9.08 5.33
N ASP A 80 -22.18 -7.92 5.95
CA ASP A 80 -23.01 -6.82 5.47
C ASP A 80 -22.24 -5.68 4.79
N SER A 81 -21.01 -5.96 4.38
CA SER A 81 -20.21 -5.00 3.59
C SER A 81 -20.84 -4.72 2.22
N GLU A 82 -20.47 -3.57 1.64
CA GLU A 82 -20.94 -3.17 0.32
C GLU A 82 -20.53 -4.21 -0.75
N ILE A 83 -19.28 -4.71 -0.70
CA ILE A 83 -18.81 -5.74 -1.61
C ILE A 83 -19.60 -7.05 -1.49
N ASN A 84 -19.94 -7.50 -0.28
CA ASN A 84 -20.72 -8.71 -0.08
C ASN A 84 -22.19 -8.52 -0.46
N THR A 85 -22.74 -7.32 -0.28
CA THR A 85 -24.06 -6.96 -0.81
C THR A 85 -24.08 -7.10 -2.33
N PHE A 86 -23.06 -6.55 -3.05
CA PHE A 86 -22.92 -6.73 -4.49
C PHE A 86 -22.71 -8.21 -4.87
N ASN A 87 -21.85 -8.90 -4.15
CA ASN A 87 -21.53 -10.30 -4.43
C ASN A 87 -22.75 -11.23 -4.34
N ALA A 88 -23.73 -10.91 -3.49
CA ALA A 88 -24.97 -11.67 -3.33
C ALA A 88 -26.00 -11.44 -4.42
N LEU A 89 -25.87 -10.40 -5.26
CA LEU A 89 -26.84 -10.10 -6.31
C LEU A 89 -26.78 -11.12 -7.45
N GLU A 90 -27.89 -11.28 -8.16
CA GLU A 90 -27.95 -11.96 -9.44
C GLU A 90 -27.41 -11.08 -10.57
N ALA A 91 -27.01 -11.70 -11.67
CA ALA A 91 -26.63 -10.98 -12.90
C ALA A 91 -27.79 -10.12 -13.43
N GLY A 92 -27.46 -8.95 -14.02
CA GLY A 92 -28.44 -8.02 -14.57
C GLY A 92 -29.05 -7.06 -13.54
N VAL A 93 -28.66 -7.16 -12.26
CA VAL A 93 -29.14 -6.22 -11.21
C VAL A 93 -28.13 -5.10 -11.05
N VAL A 94 -28.54 -3.86 -11.30
CA VAL A 94 -27.74 -2.66 -11.06
C VAL A 94 -27.83 -2.29 -9.58
N MET A 95 -26.68 -2.21 -8.91
CA MET A 95 -26.55 -1.77 -7.50
C MET A 95 -25.99 -0.36 -7.47
N PRO A 96 -26.69 0.62 -6.88
CA PRO A 96 -26.06 1.89 -6.52
C PRO A 96 -24.89 1.65 -5.55
N ILE A 97 -23.75 2.25 -5.84
CA ILE A 97 -22.50 2.05 -5.07
C ILE A 97 -21.97 3.37 -4.54
N SER A 98 -21.24 3.29 -3.42
CA SER A 98 -20.55 4.44 -2.84
C SER A 98 -19.45 4.95 -3.78
N GLU A 99 -19.04 6.22 -3.60
CA GLU A 99 -17.97 6.83 -4.40
C GLU A 99 -16.62 6.10 -4.17
N ASP A 100 -16.35 5.69 -2.96
CA ASP A 100 -15.14 4.93 -2.61
C ASP A 100 -15.12 3.57 -3.32
N PHE A 101 -16.25 2.86 -3.32
CA PHE A 101 -16.37 1.59 -4.04
C PHE A 101 -16.21 1.79 -5.55
N ARG A 102 -16.82 2.84 -6.09
CA ARG A 102 -16.71 3.21 -7.50
C ARG A 102 -15.27 3.47 -7.93
N ARG A 103 -14.51 4.21 -7.12
CA ARG A 103 -13.08 4.49 -7.40
C ARG A 103 -12.27 3.20 -7.50
N VAL A 104 -12.46 2.27 -6.55
CA VAL A 104 -11.74 1.00 -6.55
C VAL A 104 -12.15 0.10 -7.71
N VAL A 105 -13.45 -0.01 -8.02
CA VAL A 105 -13.96 -0.76 -9.17
C VAL A 105 -13.41 -0.21 -10.48
N ALA A 106 -13.48 1.10 -10.68
CA ALA A 106 -13.02 1.76 -11.91
C ALA A 106 -11.52 1.51 -12.15
N GLU A 107 -10.70 1.70 -11.11
CA GLU A 107 -9.25 1.46 -11.21
C GLU A 107 -8.95 -0.03 -11.43
N SER A 108 -9.65 -0.92 -10.73
CA SER A 108 -9.49 -2.36 -10.91
C SER A 108 -9.83 -2.82 -12.33
N ILE A 109 -10.91 -2.29 -12.92
CA ILE A 109 -11.27 -2.57 -14.32
C ILE A 109 -10.18 -2.01 -15.27
N ARG A 110 -9.70 -0.80 -15.03
CA ARG A 110 -8.63 -0.18 -15.83
C ARG A 110 -7.36 -1.03 -15.81
N LEU A 111 -6.91 -1.43 -14.62
CA LEU A 111 -5.73 -2.27 -14.43
C LEU A 111 -5.94 -3.66 -15.04
N GLY A 112 -7.09 -4.28 -14.81
CA GLY A 112 -7.42 -5.59 -15.37
C GLY A 112 -7.37 -5.62 -16.90
N LYS A 113 -7.92 -4.60 -17.56
CA LYS A 113 -7.87 -4.47 -19.01
C LYS A 113 -6.45 -4.22 -19.54
N SER A 114 -5.64 -3.44 -18.82
CA SER A 114 -4.27 -3.12 -19.23
C SER A 114 -3.32 -4.29 -19.02
N THR A 115 -3.40 -4.96 -17.86
CA THR A 115 -2.43 -6.00 -17.46
C THR A 115 -2.84 -7.40 -17.88
N GLN A 116 -4.14 -7.67 -18.00
CA GLN A 116 -4.75 -9.00 -18.26
C GLN A 116 -4.40 -10.07 -17.20
N THR A 117 -3.76 -9.68 -16.12
CA THR A 117 -3.34 -10.55 -15.00
C THR A 117 -3.88 -10.09 -13.65
N LEU A 118 -4.40 -8.86 -13.55
CA LEU A 118 -5.20 -8.42 -12.41
C LEU A 118 -6.68 -8.66 -12.73
N ASP A 119 -7.37 -9.42 -11.89
CA ASP A 119 -8.81 -9.62 -12.03
C ASP A 119 -9.49 -9.61 -10.66
N VAL A 120 -10.21 -8.54 -10.37
CA VAL A 120 -10.92 -8.39 -9.08
C VAL A 120 -12.21 -9.21 -9.02
N THR A 121 -12.59 -9.88 -10.11
CA THR A 121 -13.75 -10.78 -10.13
C THR A 121 -13.42 -12.22 -9.67
N MET A 122 -12.16 -12.45 -9.25
CA MET A 122 -11.64 -13.77 -8.89
C MET A 122 -12.14 -14.33 -7.55
N GLY A 123 -13.11 -13.69 -6.87
CA GLY A 123 -13.67 -14.20 -5.63
C GLY A 123 -13.95 -15.72 -5.63
N PRO A 124 -14.61 -16.27 -6.65
CA PRO A 124 -14.88 -17.71 -6.72
C PRO A 124 -13.62 -18.59 -6.73
N LEU A 125 -12.55 -18.18 -7.42
CA LEU A 125 -11.27 -18.90 -7.44
C LEU A 125 -10.50 -18.76 -6.13
N ILE A 126 -10.52 -17.56 -5.53
CA ILE A 126 -9.88 -17.28 -4.24
C ILE A 126 -10.49 -18.19 -3.16
N ASP A 127 -11.82 -18.34 -3.13
CA ASP A 127 -12.50 -19.21 -2.19
C ASP A 127 -12.27 -20.70 -2.50
N LEU A 128 -12.27 -21.09 -3.79
CA LEU A 128 -12.00 -22.47 -4.21
C LEU A 128 -10.61 -22.94 -3.75
N TRP A 129 -9.61 -22.05 -3.78
CA TRP A 129 -8.26 -22.31 -3.29
C TRP A 129 -8.10 -22.07 -1.77
N GLY A 130 -9.14 -21.60 -1.07
CA GLY A 130 -9.13 -21.39 0.38
C GLY A 130 -8.29 -20.21 0.86
N PHE A 131 -8.13 -19.17 0.03
CA PHE A 131 -7.51 -17.90 0.38
C PHE A 131 -8.54 -16.81 0.73
N GLY A 132 -9.84 -17.11 0.61
CA GLY A 132 -10.94 -16.27 1.01
C GLY A 132 -11.39 -16.53 2.46
N PRO A 133 -12.58 -16.03 2.84
CA PRO A 133 -13.14 -16.20 4.18
C PRO A 133 -13.55 -17.64 4.51
N ASP A 134 -13.72 -18.47 3.49
CA ASP A 134 -14.13 -19.87 3.64
C ASP A 134 -12.97 -20.76 4.11
N LYS A 135 -13.31 -21.97 4.56
CA LYS A 135 -12.29 -22.94 4.99
C LYS A 135 -11.45 -23.41 3.82
N ARG A 136 -10.16 -23.61 4.07
CA ARG A 136 -9.24 -24.21 3.10
C ARG A 136 -9.73 -25.57 2.62
N PRO A 137 -9.62 -25.87 1.32
CA PRO A 137 -9.94 -27.19 0.79
C PRO A 137 -8.95 -28.21 1.33
N THR A 138 -9.43 -29.44 1.51
CA THR A 138 -8.60 -30.60 1.90
C THR A 138 -8.17 -31.42 0.69
N ILE A 139 -8.69 -31.11 -0.49
CA ILE A 139 -8.44 -31.79 -1.76
C ILE A 139 -8.23 -30.73 -2.82
N ARG A 140 -7.24 -30.93 -3.69
CA ARG A 140 -6.99 -30.05 -4.83
C ARG A 140 -8.23 -29.92 -5.72
N PRO A 141 -8.61 -28.69 -6.13
CA PRO A 141 -9.69 -28.49 -7.11
C PRO A 141 -9.46 -29.29 -8.39
N SER A 142 -10.51 -29.91 -8.89
CA SER A 142 -10.46 -30.63 -10.17
C SER A 142 -10.38 -29.64 -11.34
N GLN A 143 -9.89 -30.11 -12.48
CA GLN A 143 -9.82 -29.30 -13.70
C GLN A 143 -11.20 -28.77 -14.10
N THR A 144 -12.26 -29.57 -13.99
CA THR A 144 -13.64 -29.14 -14.27
C THR A 144 -14.10 -28.01 -13.35
N GLN A 145 -13.77 -28.06 -12.05
CA GLN A 145 -14.10 -26.96 -11.11
C GLN A 145 -13.35 -25.68 -11.48
N LEU A 146 -12.07 -25.78 -11.85
CA LEU A 146 -11.28 -24.63 -12.29
C LEU A 146 -11.88 -23.98 -13.54
N GLU A 147 -12.18 -24.78 -14.57
CA GLU A 147 -12.79 -24.32 -15.82
C GLU A 147 -14.15 -23.65 -15.57
N GLU A 148 -14.97 -24.22 -14.69
CA GLU A 148 -16.24 -23.62 -14.27
C GLU A 148 -16.04 -22.25 -13.61
N MET A 149 -15.08 -22.12 -12.67
CA MET A 149 -14.82 -20.85 -12.00
C MET A 149 -14.20 -19.81 -12.94
N VAL A 150 -13.24 -20.22 -13.78
CA VAL A 150 -12.65 -19.34 -14.82
C VAL A 150 -13.72 -18.82 -15.79
N SER A 151 -14.72 -19.63 -16.14
CA SER A 151 -15.82 -19.19 -17.02
C SER A 151 -16.68 -18.06 -16.40
N ARG A 152 -16.69 -17.91 -15.08
CA ARG A 152 -17.49 -16.92 -14.35
C ARG A 152 -16.77 -15.59 -14.11
N ILE A 153 -15.43 -15.57 -14.13
CA ILE A 153 -14.62 -14.37 -13.86
C ILE A 153 -14.37 -13.56 -15.14
N GLY A 154 -13.90 -12.34 -14.99
CA GLY A 154 -13.52 -11.41 -16.05
C GLY A 154 -14.00 -10.01 -15.77
N VAL A 155 -13.10 -9.02 -15.77
CA VAL A 155 -13.47 -7.60 -15.58
C VAL A 155 -14.38 -7.05 -16.69
N ASP A 156 -14.42 -7.69 -17.86
CA ASP A 156 -15.33 -7.42 -18.95
C ASP A 156 -16.80 -7.78 -18.65
N LYS A 157 -17.02 -8.60 -17.62
CA LYS A 157 -18.35 -8.97 -17.11
C LYS A 157 -18.90 -7.98 -16.06
N LEU A 158 -18.18 -6.91 -15.79
CA LEU A 158 -18.62 -5.79 -14.95
C LEU A 158 -19.05 -4.61 -15.82
N VAL A 159 -20.22 -4.06 -15.53
CA VAL A 159 -20.76 -2.86 -16.17
C VAL A 159 -20.86 -1.76 -15.11
N LEU A 160 -19.97 -0.78 -15.21
CA LEU A 160 -19.94 0.38 -14.31
C LEU A 160 -20.59 1.56 -15.04
N THR A 161 -21.70 2.09 -14.50
CA THR A 161 -22.45 3.24 -15.03
C THR A 161 -22.59 4.31 -13.95
N GLU A 162 -23.22 5.44 -14.29
CA GLU A 162 -23.55 6.48 -13.31
C GLU A 162 -24.54 5.98 -12.25
N GLU A 163 -25.46 5.10 -12.62
CA GLU A 163 -26.47 4.53 -11.74
C GLU A 163 -25.88 3.52 -10.74
N GLY A 164 -24.77 2.85 -11.09
CA GLY A 164 -24.18 1.85 -10.20
C GLY A 164 -23.30 0.84 -10.92
N LEU A 165 -23.17 -0.33 -10.28
CA LEU A 165 -22.41 -1.47 -10.78
C LEU A 165 -23.35 -2.66 -11.02
N GLU A 166 -23.15 -3.34 -12.14
CA GLU A 166 -23.83 -4.55 -12.54
C GLU A 166 -22.82 -5.65 -12.88
N LYS A 167 -23.17 -6.90 -12.66
CA LYS A 167 -22.47 -8.07 -13.21
C LYS A 167 -23.34 -8.79 -14.22
N THR A 168 -22.73 -9.23 -15.33
CA THR A 168 -23.43 -9.90 -16.43
C THR A 168 -23.46 -11.43 -16.31
N THR A 169 -22.79 -12.00 -15.29
CA THR A 169 -22.65 -13.44 -15.08
C THR A 169 -22.97 -13.81 -13.63
N ASN A 170 -23.85 -14.79 -13.45
CA ASN A 170 -24.16 -15.33 -12.13
C ASN A 170 -22.95 -16.05 -11.52
N GLY A 171 -22.78 -15.91 -10.19
CA GLY A 171 -21.67 -16.49 -9.45
C GLY A 171 -20.36 -15.74 -9.57
N LEU A 172 -20.27 -14.66 -10.38
CA LEU A 172 -19.16 -13.70 -10.29
C LEU A 172 -19.19 -13.02 -8.92
N ARG A 173 -18.02 -12.98 -8.25
CA ARG A 173 -17.85 -12.28 -6.98
C ARG A 173 -16.56 -11.45 -7.00
N LEU A 174 -16.67 -10.23 -6.48
CA LEU A 174 -15.54 -9.32 -6.33
C LEU A 174 -14.68 -9.68 -5.13
N SER A 175 -13.38 -9.43 -5.27
CA SER A 175 -12.40 -9.37 -4.19
C SER A 175 -11.40 -8.26 -4.48
N PHE A 176 -11.25 -7.32 -3.56
CA PHE A 176 -10.29 -6.21 -3.69
C PHE A 176 -8.99 -6.48 -2.91
N SER A 177 -8.64 -7.75 -2.69
CA SER A 177 -7.42 -8.13 -1.94
C SER A 177 -6.12 -7.54 -2.53
N ALA A 178 -6.12 -7.21 -3.81
CA ALA A 178 -4.98 -6.63 -4.53
C ALA A 178 -5.00 -5.10 -4.65
N THR A 179 -6.04 -4.41 -4.13
CA THR A 179 -6.19 -2.96 -4.31
C THR A 179 -6.69 -2.24 -3.06
N ALA A 180 -7.39 -2.95 -2.16
CA ALA A 180 -8.03 -2.32 -1.00
C ALA A 180 -7.03 -1.75 0.02
N LYS A 181 -5.85 -2.39 0.22
CA LYS A 181 -4.84 -1.88 1.14
C LYS A 181 -4.25 -0.57 0.63
N GLY A 182 -3.84 -0.56 -0.63
CA GLY A 182 -3.36 0.65 -1.30
C GLY A 182 -4.40 1.76 -1.29
N TYR A 183 -5.68 1.43 -1.51
CA TYR A 183 -6.77 2.39 -1.40
C TYR A 183 -6.93 2.96 0.02
N GLY A 184 -6.90 2.12 1.05
CA GLY A 184 -6.96 2.57 2.44
C GLY A 184 -5.80 3.52 2.79
N ILE A 185 -4.61 3.26 2.28
CA ILE A 185 -3.45 4.15 2.41
C ILE A 185 -3.71 5.49 1.73
N ASP A 186 -4.24 5.50 0.50
CA ASP A 186 -4.57 6.73 -0.22
C ASP A 186 -5.64 7.55 0.51
N LYS A 187 -6.66 6.92 1.11
CA LYS A 187 -7.69 7.58 1.92
C LYS A 187 -7.13 8.23 3.17
N VAL A 188 -6.23 7.53 3.88
CA VAL A 188 -5.54 8.09 5.05
C VAL A 188 -4.66 9.27 4.65
N ALA A 189 -3.96 9.19 3.50
CA ALA A 189 -3.17 10.29 2.97
C ALA A 189 -4.06 11.51 2.64
N GLU A 190 -5.17 11.31 1.94
CA GLU A 190 -6.17 12.35 1.65
C GLU A 190 -6.69 13.02 2.94
N LEU A 191 -6.93 12.24 3.99
CA LEU A 191 -7.36 12.76 5.30
C LEU A 191 -6.26 13.64 5.94
N ILE A 192 -5.02 13.18 5.98
CA ILE A 192 -3.88 13.92 6.54
C ILE A 192 -3.66 15.21 5.74
N GLU A 193 -3.74 15.16 4.42
CA GLU A 193 -3.59 16.30 3.52
C GLU A 193 -4.70 17.35 3.69
N LYS A 194 -5.95 16.94 4.03
CA LYS A 194 -7.05 17.85 4.40
C LYS A 194 -6.74 18.71 5.66
N HIS A 195 -5.91 18.18 6.55
CA HIS A 195 -5.38 18.92 7.70
C HIS A 195 -4.19 19.84 7.33
N ASN A 196 -3.87 20.02 6.03
CA ASN A 196 -2.70 20.75 5.51
C ASN A 196 -1.36 20.18 6.01
N ILE A 197 -1.27 18.88 6.18
CA ILE A 197 -0.05 18.16 6.56
C ILE A 197 0.44 17.39 5.34
N HIS A 198 1.71 17.63 4.95
CA HIS A 198 2.29 17.09 3.71
C HIS A 198 3.56 16.27 3.95
N ASN A 199 3.98 16.10 5.22
CA ASN A 199 5.15 15.32 5.60
C ASN A 199 4.70 14.09 6.38
N TYR A 200 4.60 12.95 5.72
CA TYR A 200 4.09 11.74 6.35
C TYR A 200 4.64 10.45 5.72
N MET A 201 4.59 9.38 6.50
CA MET A 201 4.72 8.00 6.07
C MET A 201 3.54 7.21 6.62
N ILE A 202 2.80 6.56 5.75
CA ILE A 202 1.67 5.69 6.04
C ILE A 202 2.06 4.28 5.60
N GLU A 203 1.89 3.29 6.47
CA GLU A 203 2.11 1.87 6.17
C GLU A 203 0.89 1.08 6.63
N ILE A 204 0.38 0.21 5.77
CA ILE A 204 -0.66 -0.77 6.09
C ILE A 204 -0.24 -2.13 5.51
N GLY A 205 0.11 -3.08 6.37
CA GLY A 205 0.39 -4.45 5.97
C GLY A 205 1.58 -4.64 5.02
N GLY A 206 2.48 -3.66 4.96
CA GLY A 206 3.68 -3.66 4.13
C GLY A 206 3.62 -2.76 2.90
N GLU A 207 2.44 -2.34 2.48
CA GLU A 207 2.27 -1.28 1.49
C GLU A 207 2.41 0.08 2.16
N LEU A 208 2.98 1.07 1.44
CA LEU A 208 3.27 2.39 1.98
C LEU A 208 2.81 3.51 1.05
N ARG A 209 2.64 4.69 1.63
CA ARG A 209 2.69 5.97 0.93
C ARG A 209 3.49 6.96 1.76
N VAL A 210 4.40 7.66 1.11
CA VAL A 210 5.19 8.71 1.74
C VAL A 210 5.03 10.01 0.98
N ALA A 211 5.12 11.12 1.69
CA ALA A 211 5.14 12.46 1.11
C ALA A 211 6.06 13.38 1.90
N GLY A 212 6.61 14.39 1.22
CA GLY A 212 7.48 15.38 1.80
C GLY A 212 8.77 14.79 2.39
N THR A 213 9.19 15.34 3.52
CA THR A 213 10.45 15.01 4.21
C THR A 213 10.23 14.76 5.68
N LYS A 214 11.26 14.29 6.37
CA LYS A 214 11.32 14.28 7.84
C LYS A 214 11.55 15.70 8.38
N ALA A 215 11.53 15.85 9.71
CA ALA A 215 11.74 17.11 10.42
C ALA A 215 13.04 17.85 10.06
N ASP A 216 14.10 17.09 9.81
CA ASP A 216 15.44 17.58 9.45
C ASP A 216 15.61 17.91 7.96
N GLY A 217 14.54 17.77 7.16
CA GLY A 217 14.57 17.92 5.71
C GLY A 217 15.11 16.69 4.97
N GLU A 218 15.48 15.61 5.69
CA GLU A 218 15.93 14.37 5.10
C GLU A 218 14.79 13.64 4.39
N PRO A 219 15.06 12.97 3.25
CA PRO A 219 14.05 12.18 2.56
C PRO A 219 13.62 10.97 3.39
N TRP A 220 12.40 10.48 3.12
CA TRP A 220 11.97 9.18 3.58
C TRP A 220 12.81 8.09 2.94
N ARG A 221 13.21 7.10 3.74
CA ARG A 221 14.00 5.96 3.29
C ARG A 221 13.25 4.68 3.60
N ILE A 222 12.95 3.91 2.56
CA ILE A 222 12.15 2.68 2.64
C ILE A 222 13.02 1.49 2.27
N ALA A 223 12.95 0.43 3.07
CA ALA A 223 13.67 -0.80 2.81
C ALA A 223 12.84 -1.77 1.98
N ILE A 224 13.42 -2.32 0.91
CA ILE A 224 12.95 -3.54 0.27
C ILE A 224 13.54 -4.73 1.06
N GLU A 225 12.68 -5.64 1.47
CA GLU A 225 13.08 -6.83 2.23
C GLU A 225 13.71 -7.91 1.33
N GLN A 226 14.64 -8.67 1.89
CA GLN A 226 15.22 -9.85 1.26
C GLN A 226 14.18 -10.99 1.29
N PRO A 227 13.72 -11.53 0.13
CA PRO A 227 12.61 -12.48 0.09
C PRO A 227 12.95 -13.88 0.63
N ASP A 228 14.24 -14.26 0.67
CA ASP A 228 14.72 -15.55 1.17
C ASP A 228 15.32 -15.46 2.59
N ALA A 229 15.06 -14.37 3.31
CA ALA A 229 15.46 -14.24 4.71
C ALA A 229 14.79 -15.35 5.55
N PRO A 230 15.50 -15.91 6.56
CA PRO A 230 14.92 -16.92 7.44
C PRO A 230 13.60 -16.44 8.07
N MET A 231 12.66 -17.37 8.25
CA MET A 231 11.35 -17.05 8.82
C MET A 231 11.47 -16.31 10.16
N GLY A 232 10.79 -15.16 10.28
CA GLY A 232 10.86 -14.29 11.46
C GLY A 232 12.05 -13.33 11.50
N GLN A 233 12.93 -13.33 10.51
CA GLN A 233 14.02 -12.37 10.36
C GLN A 233 13.74 -11.45 9.17
N ARG A 234 13.74 -10.14 9.42
CA ARG A 234 13.68 -9.14 8.35
C ARG A 234 15.10 -8.73 7.99
N GLN A 235 15.50 -8.95 6.75
CA GLN A 235 16.80 -8.51 6.23
C GLN A 235 16.54 -7.48 5.13
N VAL A 236 17.32 -6.39 5.18
CA VAL A 236 17.24 -5.33 4.18
C VAL A 236 18.03 -5.77 2.95
N HIS A 237 17.35 -5.84 1.82
CA HIS A 237 17.99 -6.07 0.53
C HIS A 237 18.47 -4.74 -0.09
N ARG A 238 17.60 -3.73 -0.10
CA ARG A 238 17.86 -2.42 -0.70
C ARG A 238 17.14 -1.33 0.06
N VAL A 239 17.71 -0.13 0.10
CA VAL A 239 17.06 1.08 0.61
C VAL A 239 16.74 1.99 -0.55
N LEU A 240 15.54 2.55 -0.56
CA LEU A 240 15.01 3.48 -1.57
C LEU A 240 14.78 4.86 -0.96
N GLU A 241 14.87 5.88 -1.81
CA GLU A 241 14.35 7.23 -1.56
C GLU A 241 13.17 7.48 -2.50
N PRO A 242 11.94 7.07 -2.13
CA PRO A 242 10.81 6.99 -3.07
C PRO A 242 10.22 8.36 -3.46
N GLY A 243 10.65 9.46 -2.85
CA GLY A 243 10.02 10.77 -3.03
C GLY A 243 8.57 10.74 -2.52
N THR A 244 7.66 11.47 -3.18
CA THR A 244 6.23 11.45 -2.86
C THR A 244 5.54 10.40 -3.71
N ASN A 245 5.48 9.16 -3.21
CA ASN A 245 4.89 8.01 -3.90
C ASN A 245 4.26 7.01 -2.95
N GLY A 246 3.31 6.23 -3.47
CA GLY A 246 2.92 4.94 -2.95
C GLY A 246 3.95 3.88 -3.33
N ILE A 247 4.18 2.92 -2.45
CA ILE A 247 5.11 1.80 -2.63
C ILE A 247 4.35 0.53 -2.25
N ALA A 248 4.24 -0.40 -3.18
CA ALA A 248 3.66 -1.71 -2.89
C ALA A 248 4.62 -2.82 -3.27
N THR A 249 4.65 -3.86 -2.45
CA THR A 249 5.48 -5.04 -2.72
C THR A 249 4.63 -6.30 -2.64
N SER A 250 4.42 -6.95 -3.78
CA SER A 250 3.81 -8.27 -3.88
C SER A 250 4.88 -9.36 -3.87
N GLY A 251 4.60 -10.47 -3.18
CA GLY A 251 5.50 -11.61 -3.13
C GLY A 251 4.76 -12.89 -2.77
N ASP A 252 5.18 -14.01 -3.33
CA ASP A 252 4.57 -15.33 -3.15
C ASP A 252 4.99 -16.04 -1.85
N TYR A 253 6.05 -15.54 -1.19
CA TYR A 253 6.67 -16.15 -0.01
C TYR A 253 5.94 -15.85 1.31
N ARG A 254 4.96 -14.93 1.32
CA ARG A 254 4.28 -14.50 2.56
C ARG A 254 3.05 -15.32 2.91
N ILE A 255 2.24 -15.69 1.90
CA ILE A 255 0.96 -16.39 2.10
C ILE A 255 0.91 -17.59 1.16
N PHE A 256 1.08 -18.77 1.74
CA PHE A 256 1.02 -20.05 1.03
C PHE A 256 0.58 -21.16 1.98
N TYR A 257 0.25 -22.30 1.44
CA TYR A 257 0.08 -23.55 2.16
C TYR A 257 0.62 -24.72 1.36
N GLU A 258 0.90 -25.84 2.04
CA GLU A 258 1.33 -27.08 1.43
C GLU A 258 0.16 -28.08 1.42
N MET A 259 -0.05 -28.74 0.29
CA MET A 259 -0.99 -29.83 0.13
C MET A 259 -0.39 -30.87 -0.84
N ASP A 260 -0.38 -32.15 -0.44
CA ASP A 260 0.18 -33.27 -1.22
C ASP A 260 1.66 -33.05 -1.63
N GLY A 261 2.45 -32.37 -0.80
CA GLY A 261 3.86 -32.07 -1.05
C GLY A 261 4.10 -30.95 -2.06
N GLU A 262 3.06 -30.23 -2.48
CA GLU A 262 3.13 -29.05 -3.34
C GLU A 262 2.78 -27.77 -2.59
N ILE A 263 3.47 -26.66 -2.89
CA ILE A 263 3.21 -25.35 -2.35
C ILE A 263 2.20 -24.62 -3.27
N TYR A 264 1.17 -24.05 -2.66
CA TYR A 264 0.15 -23.23 -3.32
C TYR A 264 0.19 -21.83 -2.73
N THR A 265 0.46 -20.83 -3.57
CA THR A 265 0.50 -19.42 -3.19
C THR A 265 -0.89 -18.79 -3.33
N HIS A 266 -1.12 -17.67 -2.65
CA HIS A 266 -2.38 -16.92 -2.75
C HIS A 266 -2.53 -16.15 -4.08
N LEU A 267 -1.47 -16.07 -4.88
CA LEU A 267 -1.48 -15.41 -6.19
C LEU A 267 -1.95 -16.41 -7.25
N ILE A 268 -3.10 -16.14 -7.84
CA ILE A 268 -3.78 -17.01 -8.80
C ILE A 268 -3.74 -16.35 -10.18
N ASP A 269 -3.38 -17.10 -11.20
CA ASP A 269 -3.46 -16.67 -12.58
C ASP A 269 -4.94 -16.75 -13.05
N PRO A 270 -5.57 -15.62 -13.45
CA PRO A 270 -6.97 -15.60 -13.86
C PRO A 270 -7.25 -16.39 -15.13
N VAL A 271 -6.25 -16.64 -15.98
CA VAL A 271 -6.40 -17.38 -17.23
C VAL A 271 -6.48 -18.90 -16.97
N THR A 272 -5.64 -19.40 -16.08
CA THR A 272 -5.56 -20.84 -15.79
C THR A 272 -6.38 -21.24 -14.56
N GLY A 273 -6.75 -20.28 -13.71
CA GLY A 273 -7.37 -20.53 -12.40
C GLY A 273 -6.42 -21.18 -11.39
N MET A 274 -5.13 -21.31 -11.70
CA MET A 274 -4.13 -21.97 -10.87
C MET A 274 -3.28 -20.94 -10.11
N PRO A 275 -2.85 -21.26 -8.87
CA PRO A 275 -1.76 -20.55 -8.22
C PRO A 275 -0.51 -20.51 -9.10
N ILE A 276 0.14 -19.34 -9.16
CA ILE A 276 1.36 -19.17 -9.98
C ILE A 276 2.50 -20.07 -9.50
N LYS A 277 3.32 -20.50 -10.43
CA LYS A 277 4.54 -21.29 -10.19
C LYS A 277 5.64 -20.77 -11.11
N HIS A 278 6.42 -19.79 -10.64
CA HIS A 278 7.59 -19.27 -11.36
C HIS A 278 8.59 -18.67 -10.37
N ASP A 279 9.75 -18.26 -10.86
CA ASP A 279 10.88 -17.83 -10.04
C ASP A 279 10.82 -16.35 -9.62
N LEU A 280 9.87 -15.55 -10.10
CA LEU A 280 9.69 -14.16 -9.67
C LEU A 280 9.06 -14.14 -8.28
N VAL A 281 9.85 -13.81 -7.26
CA VAL A 281 9.47 -13.93 -5.85
C VAL A 281 9.10 -12.60 -5.20
N SER A 282 9.50 -11.46 -5.78
CA SER A 282 9.15 -10.14 -5.25
C SER A 282 9.06 -9.09 -6.34
N VAL A 283 8.03 -8.28 -6.29
CA VAL A 283 7.78 -7.15 -7.20
C VAL A 283 7.46 -5.92 -6.37
N THR A 284 8.30 -4.90 -6.45
CA THR A 284 8.06 -3.59 -5.83
C THR A 284 7.74 -2.57 -6.91
N VAL A 285 6.63 -1.86 -6.73
CA VAL A 285 6.16 -0.81 -7.64
C VAL A 285 6.06 0.51 -6.89
N LEU A 286 6.51 1.60 -7.52
CA LEU A 286 6.26 2.96 -7.07
C LEU A 286 5.23 3.62 -7.99
N HIS A 287 4.25 4.31 -7.41
CA HIS A 287 3.24 5.07 -8.15
C HIS A 287 2.66 6.17 -7.25
N PRO A 288 2.24 7.35 -7.79
CA PRO A 288 1.61 8.40 -6.97
C PRO A 288 0.40 7.93 -6.15
N SER A 289 -0.38 6.95 -6.64
CA SER A 289 -1.45 6.28 -5.90
C SER A 289 -0.94 4.94 -5.35
N ALA A 290 -1.12 4.72 -4.04
CA ALA A 290 -0.79 3.44 -3.41
C ALA A 290 -1.73 2.31 -3.88
N MET A 291 -3.01 2.61 -4.19
CA MET A 291 -3.95 1.65 -4.78
C MET A 291 -3.46 1.13 -6.13
N THR A 292 -3.00 2.01 -7.00
CA THR A 292 -2.46 1.62 -8.31
C THR A 292 -1.15 0.84 -8.15
N ALA A 293 -0.28 1.23 -7.23
CA ALA A 293 0.95 0.49 -6.94
C ALA A 293 0.65 -0.95 -6.46
N ASP A 294 -0.32 -1.13 -5.55
CA ASP A 294 -0.76 -2.42 -4.99
C ASP A 294 -1.29 -3.34 -6.11
N GLY A 295 -2.21 -2.83 -6.93
CA GLY A 295 -2.74 -3.57 -8.08
C GLY A 295 -1.67 -3.96 -9.12
N LEU A 296 -0.77 -3.02 -9.46
CA LEU A 296 0.32 -3.29 -10.39
C LEU A 296 1.33 -4.30 -9.83
N ALA A 297 1.69 -4.21 -8.55
CA ALA A 297 2.60 -5.16 -7.92
C ALA A 297 2.05 -6.58 -8.00
N THR A 298 0.75 -6.78 -7.71
CA THR A 298 0.06 -8.06 -7.87
C THR A 298 0.04 -8.52 -9.34
N ALA A 299 -0.38 -7.64 -10.25
CA ALA A 299 -0.47 -7.98 -11.68
C ALA A 299 0.87 -8.42 -12.26
N LEU A 300 1.94 -7.66 -11.99
CA LEU A 300 3.28 -7.95 -12.49
C LEU A 300 3.86 -9.23 -11.88
N THR A 301 3.51 -9.53 -10.62
CA THR A 301 3.89 -10.80 -10.02
C THR A 301 3.22 -11.96 -10.76
N VAL A 302 1.93 -11.87 -11.08
CA VAL A 302 1.22 -12.91 -11.85
C VAL A 302 1.77 -13.07 -13.27
N MET A 303 2.23 -11.98 -13.91
CA MET A 303 2.85 -12.02 -15.26
C MET A 303 4.12 -12.85 -15.32
N GLY A 304 4.89 -12.93 -14.25
CA GLY A 304 6.25 -13.49 -14.25
C GLY A 304 7.30 -12.54 -14.87
N MET A 305 8.58 -12.91 -14.73
CA MET A 305 9.73 -12.03 -14.95
C MET A 305 9.74 -11.32 -16.31
N ASP A 306 9.71 -12.07 -17.41
CA ASP A 306 9.92 -11.51 -18.76
C ASP A 306 8.80 -10.54 -19.17
N LYS A 307 7.54 -10.91 -18.89
CA LYS A 307 6.38 -10.07 -19.21
C LYS A 307 6.32 -8.85 -18.31
N ALA A 308 6.67 -8.99 -17.02
CA ALA A 308 6.70 -7.89 -16.07
C ALA A 308 7.77 -6.84 -16.47
N GLN A 309 8.95 -7.28 -16.92
CA GLN A 309 9.99 -6.39 -17.45
C GLN A 309 9.50 -5.62 -18.67
N ALA A 310 8.96 -6.34 -19.65
CA ALA A 310 8.46 -5.73 -20.88
C ALA A 310 7.36 -4.69 -20.58
N TYR A 311 6.39 -5.06 -19.75
CA TYR A 311 5.29 -4.19 -19.35
C TYR A 311 5.78 -2.94 -18.60
N ALA A 312 6.72 -3.11 -17.67
CA ALA A 312 7.27 -2.00 -16.88
C ALA A 312 8.00 -0.97 -17.75
N GLU A 313 8.81 -1.43 -18.73
CA GLU A 313 9.49 -0.53 -19.65
C GLU A 313 8.53 0.15 -20.64
N GLU A 314 7.57 -0.57 -21.22
CA GLU A 314 6.57 -0.05 -22.15
C GLU A 314 5.72 1.06 -21.52
N HIS A 315 5.33 0.87 -20.25
CA HIS A 315 4.48 1.82 -19.51
C HIS A 315 5.28 2.81 -18.65
N HIS A 316 6.61 2.83 -18.75
CA HIS A 316 7.50 3.69 -17.95
C HIS A 316 7.23 3.62 -16.43
N LEU A 317 6.94 2.42 -15.92
CA LEU A 317 6.66 2.21 -14.51
C LEU A 317 7.94 2.02 -13.71
N PRO A 318 8.08 2.68 -12.54
CA PRO A 318 9.15 2.39 -11.59
C PRO A 318 8.91 1.04 -10.92
N VAL A 319 9.63 0.01 -11.36
CA VAL A 319 9.48 -1.37 -10.91
C VAL A 319 10.83 -1.99 -10.55
N TYR A 320 10.86 -2.70 -9.41
CA TYR A 320 11.99 -3.50 -8.96
C TYR A 320 11.57 -4.95 -8.81
N LEU A 321 12.25 -5.86 -9.49
CA LEU A 321 11.94 -7.29 -9.53
C LEU A 321 13.04 -8.09 -8.85
N MET A 322 12.65 -9.13 -8.10
CA MET A 322 13.57 -10.12 -7.55
C MET A 322 13.11 -11.52 -7.94
N SER A 323 14.02 -12.30 -8.52
CA SER A 323 13.78 -13.70 -8.89
C SER A 323 14.76 -14.63 -8.17
N LYS A 324 14.26 -15.82 -7.85
CA LYS A 324 15.07 -16.89 -7.25
C LYS A 324 15.71 -17.71 -8.36
N THR A 325 17.03 -17.90 -8.28
CA THR A 325 17.78 -18.74 -9.21
C THR A 325 18.65 -19.73 -8.44
N PRO A 326 19.21 -20.77 -9.08
CA PRO A 326 20.15 -21.68 -8.43
C PRO A 326 21.37 -21.00 -7.80
N SER A 327 21.75 -19.80 -8.32
CA SER A 327 22.86 -19.00 -7.79
C SER A 327 22.46 -17.97 -6.75
N GLY A 328 21.20 -17.91 -6.33
CA GLY A 328 20.65 -16.96 -5.35
C GLY A 328 19.66 -15.99 -5.97
N ILE A 329 19.39 -14.89 -5.27
CA ILE A 329 18.44 -13.86 -5.73
C ILE A 329 19.10 -13.01 -6.82
N GLN A 330 18.43 -12.94 -7.97
CA GLN A 330 18.74 -12.00 -9.05
C GLN A 330 17.75 -10.85 -9.02
N THR A 331 18.23 -9.66 -9.37
CA THR A 331 17.44 -8.43 -9.34
C THR A 331 17.44 -7.73 -10.69
N TRP A 332 16.34 -7.07 -10.97
CA TRP A 332 16.21 -6.17 -12.12
C TRP A 332 15.42 -4.93 -11.70
N SER A 333 15.77 -3.78 -12.28
CA SER A 333 15.03 -2.53 -12.10
C SER A 333 14.72 -1.91 -13.46
N SER A 334 13.51 -1.42 -13.62
CA SER A 334 13.13 -0.65 -14.80
C SER A 334 13.95 0.64 -14.92
N THR A 335 13.99 1.19 -16.14
CA THR A 335 14.64 2.49 -16.40
C THR A 335 14.04 3.59 -15.51
N ALA A 336 12.72 3.57 -15.31
CA ALA A 336 12.00 4.53 -14.48
C ALA A 336 12.26 4.36 -12.97
N PHE A 337 12.76 3.19 -12.51
CA PHE A 337 13.06 2.96 -11.09
C PHE A 337 14.42 3.50 -10.65
N LYS A 338 15.37 3.67 -11.59
CA LYS A 338 16.75 4.06 -11.28
C LYS A 338 16.91 5.33 -10.44
N PRO A 339 16.07 6.39 -10.60
CA PRO A 339 16.18 7.60 -9.79
C PRO A 339 15.93 7.40 -8.30
N TYR A 340 15.34 6.28 -7.88
CA TYR A 340 14.98 5.99 -6.49
C TYR A 340 15.99 5.09 -5.75
N LEU A 341 17.08 4.65 -6.46
CA LEU A 341 18.12 3.77 -5.92
C LEU A 341 19.24 4.51 -5.19
#